data_0bc321e60c79834297ae2dca8778c650
#
_entry.id   0bc321e60c79834297ae2dca8778c650
#
_cell.length_a   1.000
_cell.length_b   1.000
_cell.length_c   1.000
_cell.angle_alpha   90.00
_cell.angle_beta   90.00
_cell.angle_gamma   90.00
#
_symmetry.space_group_name_H-M   'P 1'
#
loop_
_entity.id
_entity.type
_entity.pdbx_description
1 polymer ?
#
loop_
_entity_poly.entity_id
_entity_poly.type
_entity_poly.pdbx_seq_one_letter_code
_entity_poly.pdbx_strand_id
1 'polypeptide(L)'
;YPWLKAHVEEAHRHGLKVLKHCCGHTWPIIHQLAEVYDAYEAIQETAGMDIGKLKPVVGDKTCLWGGIWHEHIIDGTPETIREDARYAFEKAAPGGGYIMGSTHSLAVGAKPENILEMKRCRDEWGTYPIDPTKFV
;
A
#
# COMPACT_ATOMS: atom_id res chain seq x y z
N TYR A 1 -14.91 -13.06 -11.60
CA TYR A 1 -13.99 -13.68 -10.66
C TYR A 1 -13.25 -14.89 -11.27
N PRO A 2 -13.90 -15.90 -11.90
CA PRO A 2 -13.18 -17.05 -12.46
C PRO A 2 -12.09 -16.67 -13.48
N TRP A 3 -12.36 -15.73 -14.35
CA TRP A 3 -11.39 -15.26 -15.35
C TRP A 3 -10.17 -14.58 -14.74
N LEU A 4 -10.37 -13.80 -13.68
CA LEU A 4 -9.25 -13.16 -12.95
C LEU A 4 -8.34 -14.23 -12.35
N LYS A 5 -8.93 -15.25 -11.72
CA LYS A 5 -8.19 -16.36 -11.14
C LYS A 5 -7.39 -17.12 -12.20
N ALA A 6 -8.02 -17.45 -13.34
CA ALA A 6 -7.35 -18.15 -14.43
C ALA A 6 -6.15 -17.37 -14.99
N HIS A 7 -6.26 -16.04 -15.13
CA HIS A 7 -5.14 -15.18 -15.58
C HIS A 7 -3.98 -15.18 -14.59
N VAL A 8 -4.28 -15.09 -13.29
CA VAL A 8 -3.24 -15.10 -12.25
C VAL A 8 -2.57 -16.46 -12.15
N GLU A 9 -3.35 -17.55 -12.22
CA GLU A 9 -2.81 -18.92 -12.24
C GLU A 9 -1.88 -19.13 -13.44
N GLU A 10 -2.22 -18.56 -14.61
CA GLU A 10 -1.34 -18.63 -15.78
C GLU A 10 -0.03 -17.86 -15.54
N ALA A 11 -0.09 -16.66 -14.97
CA ALA A 11 1.10 -15.91 -14.62
C ALA A 11 1.99 -16.66 -13.62
N HIS A 12 1.37 -17.27 -12.60
CA HIS A 12 2.08 -18.07 -11.61
C HIS A 12 2.77 -19.31 -12.23
N ARG A 13 2.17 -19.95 -13.24
CA ARG A 13 2.82 -21.04 -13.99
C ARG A 13 4.12 -20.61 -14.68
N HIS A 14 4.23 -19.34 -15.01
CA HIS A 14 5.43 -18.71 -15.58
C HIS A 14 6.36 -18.08 -14.53
N GLY A 15 6.12 -18.30 -13.23
CA GLY A 15 6.93 -17.76 -12.13
C GLY A 15 6.74 -16.26 -11.88
N LEU A 16 5.70 -15.66 -12.45
CA LEU A 16 5.41 -14.24 -12.29
C LEU A 16 4.54 -13.98 -11.06
N LYS A 17 4.75 -12.85 -10.40
CA LYS A 17 3.87 -12.30 -9.37
C LYS A 17 2.90 -11.31 -10.00
N VAL A 18 1.67 -11.27 -9.50
CA VAL A 18 0.63 -10.42 -10.05
C VAL A 18 0.15 -9.39 -9.04
N LEU A 19 0.34 -8.14 -9.39
CA LEU A 19 -0.16 -6.98 -8.65
C LEU A 19 -1.52 -6.55 -9.19
N LYS A 20 -2.47 -6.28 -8.30
CA LYS A 20 -3.76 -5.68 -8.64
C LYS A 20 -3.80 -4.21 -8.25
N HIS A 21 -3.89 -3.35 -9.25
CA HIS A 21 -4.33 -1.96 -9.05
C HIS A 21 -5.86 -1.90 -9.05
N CYS A 22 -6.46 -1.41 -7.98
CA CYS A 22 -7.90 -1.19 -7.91
C CYS A 22 -8.23 -0.10 -6.87
N CYS A 23 -8.37 1.13 -7.34
CA CYS A 23 -8.82 2.26 -6.51
C CYS A 23 -10.31 2.18 -6.18
N GLY A 24 -10.76 3.03 -5.25
CA GLY A 24 -12.15 3.09 -4.81
C GLY A 24 -12.47 2.13 -3.66
N HIS A 25 -13.75 2.00 -3.34
CA HIS A 25 -14.25 1.21 -2.21
C HIS A 25 -14.32 -0.28 -2.55
N THR A 26 -13.30 -1.04 -2.19
CA THR A 26 -13.18 -2.47 -2.54
C THR A 26 -13.52 -3.44 -1.40
N TRP A 27 -13.95 -2.95 -0.22
CA TRP A 27 -14.34 -3.80 0.91
C TRP A 27 -15.26 -4.97 0.54
N PRO A 28 -16.30 -4.80 -0.32
CA PRO A 28 -17.20 -5.91 -0.67
C PRO A 28 -16.54 -7.08 -1.39
N ILE A 29 -15.37 -6.86 -1.99
CA ILE A 29 -14.63 -7.86 -2.79
C ILE A 29 -13.21 -8.14 -2.29
N ILE A 30 -12.83 -7.57 -1.14
CA ILE A 30 -11.43 -7.60 -0.68
C ILE A 30 -10.89 -9.01 -0.47
N HIS A 31 -11.71 -9.92 0.05
CA HIS A 31 -11.32 -11.32 0.24
C HIS A 31 -11.04 -12.03 -1.09
N GLN A 32 -11.84 -11.75 -2.12
CA GLN A 32 -11.62 -12.30 -3.47
C GLN A 32 -10.36 -11.73 -4.12
N LEU A 33 -10.07 -10.44 -3.91
CA LEU A 33 -8.82 -9.83 -4.37
C LEU A 33 -7.61 -10.48 -3.68
N ALA A 34 -7.67 -10.62 -2.37
CA ALA A 34 -6.59 -11.20 -1.58
C ALA A 34 -6.34 -12.69 -1.86
N GLU A 35 -7.36 -13.45 -2.27
CA GLU A 35 -7.19 -14.85 -2.68
C GLU A 35 -6.49 -15.01 -4.03
N VAL A 36 -6.60 -14.01 -4.90
CA VAL A 36 -6.17 -14.12 -6.29
C VAL A 36 -4.81 -13.46 -6.52
N TYR A 37 -4.59 -12.28 -5.94
CA TYR A 37 -3.44 -11.46 -6.26
C TYR A 37 -2.35 -11.52 -5.19
N ASP A 38 -1.10 -11.57 -5.61
CA ASP A 38 0.08 -11.54 -4.73
C ASP A 38 0.23 -10.20 -4.00
N ALA A 39 -0.18 -9.10 -4.65
CA ALA A 39 -0.21 -7.77 -4.04
C ALA A 39 -1.44 -6.97 -4.50
N TYR A 40 -1.94 -6.13 -3.59
CA TYR A 40 -3.04 -5.21 -3.84
C TYR A 40 -2.57 -3.77 -3.63
N GLU A 41 -2.73 -2.95 -4.64
CA GLU A 41 -2.29 -1.56 -4.71
C GLU A 41 -3.48 -0.63 -4.96
N ALA A 42 -3.31 0.66 -4.66
CA ALA A 42 -4.32 1.70 -4.65
C ALA A 42 -5.31 1.56 -3.49
N ILE A 43 -4.76 1.40 -2.28
CA ILE A 43 -5.54 1.42 -1.02
C ILE A 43 -5.90 2.87 -0.73
N GLN A 44 -7.07 3.31 -1.25
CA GLN A 44 -7.47 4.72 -1.26
C GLN A 44 -8.28 5.07 -0.02
N GLU A 45 -7.67 5.79 0.90
CA GLU A 45 -8.29 6.18 2.18
C GLU A 45 -9.51 7.07 2.00
N THR A 46 -9.50 7.98 1.02
CA THR A 46 -10.64 8.84 0.68
C THR A 46 -11.85 8.06 0.16
N ALA A 47 -11.65 6.82 -0.30
CA ALA A 47 -12.72 5.88 -0.62
C ALA A 47 -13.10 4.95 0.56
N GLY A 48 -12.58 5.22 1.75
CA GLY A 48 -12.86 4.42 2.96
C GLY A 48 -12.01 3.16 3.07
N MET A 49 -10.92 3.06 2.31
CA MET A 49 -9.95 1.96 2.39
C MET A 49 -8.79 2.39 3.30
N ASP A 50 -8.67 1.76 4.45
CA ASP A 50 -7.65 2.05 5.45
C ASP A 50 -6.69 0.87 5.54
N ILE A 51 -5.39 1.12 5.29
CA ILE A 51 -4.37 0.07 5.27
C ILE A 51 -4.21 -0.63 6.62
N GLY A 52 -4.38 0.11 7.73
CA GLY A 52 -4.33 -0.44 9.08
C GLY A 52 -5.52 -1.36 9.39
N LYS A 53 -6.68 -1.10 8.80
CA LYS A 53 -7.85 -1.99 8.90
C LYS A 53 -7.77 -3.18 7.95
N LEU A 54 -7.14 -3.01 6.79
CA LEU A 54 -6.95 -4.09 5.81
C LEU A 54 -5.93 -5.12 6.29
N LYS A 55 -4.85 -4.68 6.94
CA LYS A 55 -3.76 -5.57 7.35
C LYS A 55 -4.23 -6.78 8.17
N PRO A 56 -5.03 -6.64 9.24
CA PRO A 56 -5.51 -7.81 10.00
C PRO A 56 -6.52 -8.68 9.25
N VAL A 57 -7.13 -8.17 8.17
CA VAL A 57 -8.18 -8.89 7.43
C VAL A 57 -7.63 -9.72 6.28
N VAL A 58 -6.65 -9.19 5.54
CA VAL A 58 -6.12 -9.83 4.33
C VAL A 58 -4.59 -9.81 4.21
N GLY A 59 -3.88 -9.18 5.14
CA GLY A 59 -2.43 -9.01 5.04
C GLY A 59 -1.61 -10.29 5.23
N ASP A 60 -2.24 -11.41 5.57
CA ASP A 60 -1.67 -12.75 5.59
C ASP A 60 -1.74 -13.45 4.21
N LYS A 61 -2.57 -12.95 3.29
CA LYS A 61 -2.85 -13.54 1.97
C LYS A 61 -2.26 -12.74 0.83
N THR A 62 -2.27 -11.42 0.92
CA THR A 62 -1.80 -10.52 -0.13
C THR A 62 -0.92 -9.43 0.44
N CYS A 63 0.11 -9.03 -0.30
CA CYS A 63 0.92 -7.88 0.06
C CYS A 63 0.11 -6.59 -0.14
N LEU A 64 0.10 -5.70 0.85
CA LEU A 64 -0.56 -4.41 0.77
C LEU A 64 0.43 -3.35 0.29
N TRP A 65 0.07 -2.62 -0.76
CA TRP A 65 0.89 -1.54 -1.31
C TRP A 65 0.13 -0.21 -1.24
N GLY A 66 0.67 0.74 -0.50
CA GLY A 66 0.07 2.05 -0.31
C GLY A 66 0.54 2.73 0.98
N GLY A 67 -0.38 3.43 1.62
CA GLY A 67 -0.19 4.06 2.93
C GLY A 67 0.16 5.54 2.89
N ILE A 68 0.62 6.09 1.75
CA ILE A 68 0.84 7.52 1.59
C ILE A 68 -0.30 8.10 0.75
N TRP A 69 -1.11 8.94 1.35
CA TRP A 69 -2.29 9.48 0.69
C TRP A 69 -1.92 10.28 -0.55
N HIS A 70 -2.52 9.90 -1.67
CA HIS A 70 -2.30 10.58 -2.94
C HIS A 70 -2.57 12.08 -2.85
N GLU A 71 -3.63 12.46 -2.17
CA GLU A 71 -4.05 13.84 -1.95
C GLU A 71 -2.99 14.62 -1.13
N HIS A 72 -2.38 13.98 -0.13
CA HIS A 72 -1.31 14.60 0.66
C HIS A 72 -0.03 14.82 -0.16
N ILE A 73 0.24 13.99 -1.17
CA ILE A 73 1.39 14.19 -2.05
C ILE A 73 1.20 15.46 -2.90
N ILE A 74 -0.04 15.82 -3.24
CA ILE A 74 -0.40 17.00 -4.03
C ILE A 74 -0.54 18.24 -3.14
N ASP A 75 -1.36 18.16 -2.10
CA ASP A 75 -1.79 19.32 -1.32
C ASP A 75 -1.10 19.42 0.06
N GLY A 76 -0.60 18.31 0.59
CA GLY A 76 0.03 18.24 1.91
C GLY A 76 1.43 18.85 1.98
N THR A 77 2.09 18.60 3.09
CA THR A 77 3.47 19.01 3.39
C THR A 77 4.33 17.78 3.68
N PRO A 78 5.67 17.89 3.74
CA PRO A 78 6.53 16.79 4.17
C PRO A 78 6.14 16.20 5.53
N GLU A 79 5.68 17.01 6.47
CA GLU A 79 5.21 16.57 7.79
C GLU A 79 3.97 15.67 7.65
N THR A 80 3.02 16.04 6.80
CA THR A 80 1.83 15.23 6.50
C THR A 80 2.21 13.88 5.90
N ILE A 81 3.19 13.87 4.99
CA ILE A 81 3.72 12.62 4.42
C ILE A 81 4.37 11.74 5.49
N ARG A 82 5.09 12.34 6.43
CA ARG A 82 5.69 11.63 7.55
C ARG A 82 4.64 10.99 8.47
N GLU A 83 3.53 11.68 8.72
CA GLU A 83 2.40 11.15 9.50
C GLU A 83 1.76 9.94 8.82
N ASP A 84 1.49 10.03 7.51
CA ASP A 84 0.99 8.92 6.71
C ASP A 84 1.95 7.71 6.77
N ALA A 85 3.23 7.97 6.54
CA ALA A 85 4.26 6.94 6.54
C ALA A 85 4.36 6.25 7.91
N ARG A 86 4.36 7.03 9.00
CA ARG A 86 4.37 6.49 10.36
C ARG A 86 3.18 5.57 10.60
N TYR A 87 1.98 6.04 10.30
CA TYR A 87 0.76 5.23 10.43
C TYR A 87 0.87 3.91 9.65
N ALA A 88 1.28 3.99 8.39
CA ALA A 88 1.40 2.81 7.54
C ALA A 88 2.49 1.83 8.03
N PHE A 89 3.65 2.33 8.47
CA PHE A 89 4.70 1.48 9.04
C PHE A 89 4.27 0.83 10.36
N GLU A 90 3.59 1.56 11.23
CA GLU A 90 3.07 1.02 12.49
C GLU A 90 2.00 -0.06 12.27
N LYS A 91 1.10 0.14 11.32
CA LYS A 91 -0.10 -0.71 11.14
C LYS A 91 0.07 -1.82 10.13
N ALA A 92 0.80 -1.58 9.04
CA ALA A 92 0.86 -2.51 7.92
C ALA A 92 2.20 -3.23 7.75
N ALA A 93 3.30 -2.67 8.23
CA ALA A 93 4.61 -3.26 8.03
C ALA A 93 4.96 -4.44 8.99
N PRO A 94 4.48 -4.50 10.24
CA PRO A 94 4.82 -5.63 11.13
C PRO A 94 4.45 -6.98 10.50
N GLY A 95 5.41 -7.92 10.56
CA GLY A 95 5.25 -9.25 9.97
C GLY A 95 5.49 -9.34 8.46
N GLY A 96 5.85 -8.24 7.80
CA GLY A 96 6.06 -8.20 6.34
C GLY A 96 4.76 -8.03 5.54
N GLY A 97 4.80 -8.32 4.23
CA GLY A 97 3.65 -8.19 3.34
C GLY A 97 3.16 -6.75 3.18
N TYR A 98 4.08 -5.79 3.21
CA TYR A 98 3.81 -4.38 3.01
C TYR A 98 4.83 -3.74 2.07
N ILE A 99 4.35 -2.93 1.14
CA ILE A 99 5.15 -2.07 0.26
C ILE A 99 4.67 -0.64 0.46
N MET A 100 5.56 0.23 0.94
CA MET A 100 5.25 1.65 1.08
C MET A 100 5.15 2.32 -0.28
N GLY A 101 4.08 3.05 -0.50
CA GLY A 101 3.85 3.78 -1.74
C GLY A 101 2.65 4.72 -1.64
N SER A 102 2.41 5.44 -2.72
CA SER A 102 1.21 6.25 -2.87
C SER A 102 -0.05 5.36 -2.94
N THR A 103 -1.17 5.89 -2.48
CA THR A 103 -2.48 5.22 -2.59
C THR A 103 -3.10 5.30 -3.98
N HIS A 104 -2.43 5.96 -4.91
CA HIS A 104 -2.76 6.04 -6.33
C HIS A 104 -1.52 6.39 -7.15
N SER A 105 -1.63 6.34 -8.48
CA SER A 105 -0.57 6.84 -9.37
C SER A 105 -0.27 8.30 -9.11
N LEU A 106 1.01 8.69 -9.16
CA LEU A 106 1.41 10.10 -8.99
C LEU A 106 0.81 10.95 -10.11
N ALA A 107 0.00 11.93 -9.73
CA ALA A 107 -0.67 12.82 -10.68
C ALA A 107 0.10 14.12 -10.89
N VAL A 108 -0.34 14.87 -11.89
CA VAL A 108 0.09 16.26 -12.09
C VAL A 108 -0.23 17.07 -10.84
N GLY A 109 0.76 17.83 -10.35
CA GLY A 109 0.65 18.58 -9.10
C GLY A 109 1.31 17.91 -7.90
N ALA A 110 1.75 16.64 -8.01
CA ALA A 110 2.53 16.01 -6.96
C ALA A 110 3.80 16.83 -6.67
N LYS A 111 3.98 17.22 -5.41
CA LYS A 111 5.11 18.06 -4.98
C LYS A 111 6.38 17.25 -4.86
N PRO A 112 7.49 17.65 -5.50
CA PRO A 112 8.76 16.93 -5.40
C PRO A 112 9.26 16.75 -3.96
N GLU A 113 9.06 17.75 -3.09
CA GLU A 113 9.45 17.70 -1.69
C GLU A 113 8.69 16.61 -0.91
N ASN A 114 7.41 16.39 -1.21
CA ASN A 114 6.60 15.34 -0.61
C ASN A 114 7.05 13.94 -1.09
N ILE A 115 7.39 13.80 -2.37
CA ILE A 115 7.96 12.55 -2.91
C ILE A 115 9.32 12.25 -2.28
N LEU A 116 10.17 13.27 -2.10
CA LEU A 116 11.46 13.10 -1.43
C LEU A 116 11.29 12.71 0.03
N GLU A 117 10.26 13.23 0.71
CA GLU A 117 9.97 12.84 2.09
C GLU A 117 9.49 11.38 2.18
N MET A 118 8.65 10.91 1.26
CA MET A 118 8.32 9.47 1.15
C MET A 118 9.60 8.62 1.10
N LYS A 119 10.55 9.04 0.24
CA LYS A 119 11.83 8.31 0.13
C LYS A 119 12.60 8.33 1.45
N ARG A 120 12.66 9.46 2.15
CA ARG A 120 13.34 9.57 3.45
C ARG A 120 12.72 8.64 4.49
N CYS A 121 11.39 8.66 4.62
CA CYS A 121 10.68 7.77 5.55
C CYS A 121 10.99 6.29 5.26
N ARG A 122 11.01 5.89 3.98
CA ARG A 122 11.42 4.54 3.61
C ARG A 122 12.84 4.22 4.03
N ASP A 123 13.78 5.13 3.80
CA ASP A 123 15.20 4.90 4.09
C ASP A 123 15.46 4.85 5.60
N GLU A 124 14.73 5.64 6.38
CA GLU A 124 14.85 5.71 7.84
C GLU A 124 14.16 4.53 8.55
N TRP A 125 12.96 4.14 8.09
CA TRP A 125 12.06 3.25 8.82
C TRP A 125 11.82 1.89 8.14
N GLY A 126 12.13 1.77 6.84
CA GLY A 126 11.74 0.62 6.02
C GLY A 126 12.63 -0.63 6.14
N THR A 127 13.61 -0.64 7.03
CA THR A 127 14.49 -1.80 7.22
C THR A 127 13.86 -2.77 8.22
N TYR A 128 13.67 -4.03 7.81
CA TYR A 128 13.17 -5.07 8.70
C TYR A 128 14.28 -5.65 9.60
N PRO A 129 13.99 -6.02 10.86
CA PRO A 129 12.68 -5.84 11.51
C PRO A 129 12.35 -4.36 11.71
N ILE A 130 11.08 -4.00 11.54
CA ILE A 130 10.63 -2.63 11.74
C ILE A 130 10.83 -2.22 13.20
N ASP A 131 11.45 -1.08 13.41
CA ASP A 131 11.74 -0.52 14.73
C ASP A 131 10.85 0.71 14.99
N PRO A 132 9.76 0.58 15.77
CA PRO A 132 8.85 1.68 16.06
C PRO A 132 9.51 2.86 16.80
N THR A 133 10.64 2.65 17.47
CA THR A 133 11.35 3.74 18.19
C THR A 133 11.95 4.78 17.26
N LYS A 134 12.04 4.47 15.96
CA LYS A 134 12.54 5.38 14.91
C LYS A 134 11.48 6.30 14.35
N PHE A 135 10.20 6.09 14.67
CA PHE A 135 9.10 6.91 14.15
C PHE A 135 8.97 8.26 14.86
N VAL A 136 10.02 9.04 14.83
CA VAL A 136 10.15 10.37 15.45
C VAL A 136 10.18 11.48 14.42
#